data_71ab20199d20e109a70a0a394c29bba6
#
_entry.id   71ab20199d20e109a70a0a394c29bba6
#
_cell.length_a   1.000
_cell.length_b   1.000
_cell.length_c   1.000
_cell.angle_alpha   90.00
_cell.angle_beta   90.00
_cell.angle_gamma   90.00
#
_symmetry.space_group_name_H-M   'P 1'
#
loop_
_entity.id
_entity.type
_entity.pdbx_description
1 polymer ?
#
loop_
_entity_poly.entity_id
_entity_poly.type
_entity_poly.pdbx_seq_one_letter_code
_entity_poly.pdbx_strand_id
1 'polypeptide(L)'
;MSIYIINPSFIMKNHSKAHCFVKELKEQFDKYDISYSMVNNAAKYLSKIENDSIIIIFNDESVSTDENLKKLLYLAKNKKATIYPIAMDKETRKPLEIIADKQSYDVWEQLRCRDLSDDYLPLAARCFARKVIANIMPTMYRESGLIFISHRRLDGEEITAQLCDTLSVQFKACETFRDVTSVKVGEEAQSEIDKAMSESDAFIFIHTPESADSKWIQKELRYAILRNIPVLWVQIENADIHKLKFVPSEKPHLSYSLDEFKDIKRLTEITDEIMERTFDLIMTKSNVVFDCHNALEEMFEDKIKCIDSEKMIFNIDVKRKGYRYPQRDINQYVQLFGRTPTLSDKENLKKYLNRMNDHYDSSVILTDKVFTKEESDKIIIETYEDFMFHWGNYLQKPVSNRNSEIIISG
;
A
#
# COMPACT_ATOMS: atom_id res chain seq x y z
N MET A 1 -12.18 7.71 -6.71
CA MET A 1 -11.31 7.23 -7.82
C MET A 1 -11.99 6.10 -8.56
N SER A 2 -11.92 6.04 -9.90
CA SER A 2 -12.66 5.06 -10.71
C SER A 2 -11.72 4.31 -11.65
N ILE A 3 -11.81 2.97 -11.69
CA ILE A 3 -11.01 2.13 -12.59
C ILE A 3 -11.85 1.71 -13.77
N TYR A 4 -11.34 1.92 -14.98
CA TYR A 4 -11.97 1.55 -16.24
C TYR A 4 -11.09 0.54 -16.99
N ILE A 5 -11.61 -0.66 -17.20
CA ILE A 5 -10.93 -1.70 -17.98
C ILE A 5 -11.57 -1.75 -19.37
N ILE A 6 -10.80 -1.40 -20.39
CA ILE A 6 -11.27 -1.53 -21.77
C ILE A 6 -11.36 -3.01 -22.12
N ASN A 7 -12.57 -3.48 -22.45
CA ASN A 7 -12.80 -4.90 -22.72
C ASN A 7 -11.97 -5.34 -23.96
N PRO A 8 -11.11 -6.36 -23.84
CA PRO A 8 -10.32 -6.86 -24.96
C PRO A 8 -11.17 -7.24 -26.19
N SER A 9 -12.35 -7.84 -25.99
CA SER A 9 -13.24 -8.20 -27.10
C SER A 9 -13.73 -6.99 -27.92
N PHE A 10 -13.68 -5.81 -27.33
CA PHE A 10 -14.13 -4.59 -27.99
C PHE A 10 -13.07 -4.02 -28.95
N ILE A 11 -11.79 -4.28 -28.66
CA ILE A 11 -10.66 -3.63 -29.36
C ILE A 11 -9.70 -4.60 -30.05
N MET A 12 -9.70 -5.89 -29.73
CA MET A 12 -8.74 -6.86 -30.24
C MET A 12 -9.42 -7.94 -31.08
N LYS A 13 -8.80 -8.29 -32.21
CA LYS A 13 -9.25 -9.43 -33.03
C LYS A 13 -8.95 -10.77 -32.36
N ASN A 14 -7.73 -10.91 -31.81
CA ASN A 14 -7.35 -12.09 -31.03
C ASN A 14 -7.18 -11.69 -29.57
N HIS A 15 -8.15 -12.01 -28.74
CA HIS A 15 -8.25 -11.53 -27.37
C HIS A 15 -8.20 -12.64 -26.31
N SER A 16 -7.93 -13.89 -26.69
CA SER A 16 -7.97 -15.02 -25.74
C SER A 16 -7.02 -14.85 -24.56
N LYS A 17 -5.77 -14.45 -24.82
CA LYS A 17 -4.77 -14.18 -23.77
C LYS A 17 -5.16 -12.97 -22.91
N ALA A 18 -5.63 -11.89 -23.54
CA ALA A 18 -6.08 -10.70 -22.85
C ALA A 18 -7.32 -10.99 -21.99
N HIS A 19 -8.22 -11.89 -22.43
CA HIS A 19 -9.34 -12.33 -21.59
C HIS A 19 -8.90 -13.11 -20.36
N CYS A 20 -7.93 -14.03 -20.50
CA CYS A 20 -7.36 -14.74 -19.36
C CYS A 20 -6.76 -13.76 -18.34
N PHE A 21 -5.98 -12.78 -18.84
CA PHE A 21 -5.39 -11.72 -18.03
C PHE A 21 -6.45 -10.88 -17.31
N VAL A 22 -7.50 -10.42 -18.02
CA VAL A 22 -8.59 -9.63 -17.42
C VAL A 22 -9.38 -10.43 -16.40
N LYS A 23 -9.60 -11.73 -16.63
CA LYS A 23 -10.31 -12.60 -15.69
C LYS A 23 -9.58 -12.59 -14.34
N GLU A 24 -8.29 -12.88 -14.34
CA GLU A 24 -7.46 -12.87 -13.11
C GLU A 24 -7.38 -11.48 -12.47
N LEU A 25 -7.21 -10.43 -13.29
CA LEU A 25 -7.19 -9.05 -12.82
C LEU A 25 -8.46 -8.69 -12.04
N LYS A 26 -9.63 -9.11 -12.55
CA LYS A 26 -10.92 -8.93 -11.89
C LYS A 26 -10.99 -9.70 -10.58
N GLU A 27 -10.56 -10.97 -10.57
CA GLU A 27 -10.51 -11.79 -9.35
C GLU A 27 -9.68 -11.12 -8.26
N GLN A 28 -8.56 -10.49 -8.64
CA GLN A 28 -7.73 -9.74 -7.68
C GLN A 28 -8.41 -8.45 -7.19
N PHE A 29 -9.08 -7.71 -8.06
CA PHE A 29 -9.82 -6.52 -7.64
C PHE A 29 -11.00 -6.88 -6.74
N ASP A 30 -11.75 -7.93 -7.08
CA ASP A 30 -12.87 -8.44 -6.28
C ASP A 30 -12.37 -8.94 -4.89
N LYS A 31 -11.19 -9.61 -4.84
CA LYS A 31 -10.56 -10.06 -3.58
C LYS A 31 -10.33 -8.92 -2.58
N TYR A 32 -10.02 -7.72 -3.07
CA TYR A 32 -9.69 -6.56 -2.24
C TYR A 32 -10.77 -5.46 -2.26
N ASP A 33 -11.99 -5.79 -2.68
CA ASP A 33 -13.13 -4.86 -2.76
C ASP A 33 -12.87 -3.61 -3.62
N ILE A 34 -12.03 -3.74 -4.64
CA ILE A 34 -11.69 -2.64 -5.55
C ILE A 34 -12.74 -2.54 -6.66
N SER A 35 -13.46 -1.44 -6.67
CA SER A 35 -14.48 -1.17 -7.68
C SER A 35 -13.88 -0.85 -9.05
N TYR A 36 -14.41 -1.47 -10.10
CA TYR A 36 -14.01 -1.21 -11.49
C TYR A 36 -15.20 -1.25 -12.45
N SER A 37 -15.02 -0.74 -13.66
CA SER A 37 -16.03 -0.78 -14.73
C SER A 37 -15.45 -1.38 -16.01
N MET A 38 -16.15 -2.37 -16.60
CA MET A 38 -15.81 -2.90 -17.92
C MET A 38 -16.35 -1.98 -19.02
N VAL A 39 -15.46 -1.44 -19.84
CA VAL A 39 -15.81 -0.53 -20.94
C VAL A 39 -16.04 -1.32 -22.21
N ASN A 40 -17.31 -1.51 -22.59
CA ASN A 40 -17.72 -2.14 -23.84
C ASN A 40 -18.18 -1.11 -24.89
N ASN A 41 -18.28 0.16 -24.51
CA ASN A 41 -18.65 1.28 -25.38
C ASN A 41 -18.05 2.57 -24.82
N ALA A 42 -16.99 3.06 -25.43
CA ALA A 42 -16.24 4.21 -24.96
C ALA A 42 -17.11 5.49 -24.85
N ALA A 43 -18.09 5.68 -25.74
CA ALA A 43 -18.95 6.87 -25.73
C ALA A 43 -19.71 7.05 -24.40
N LYS A 44 -20.12 5.96 -23.74
CA LYS A 44 -20.85 6.00 -22.46
C LYS A 44 -20.01 6.45 -21.27
N TYR A 45 -18.69 6.47 -21.42
CA TYR A 45 -17.76 6.77 -20.34
C TYR A 45 -17.04 8.13 -20.50
N LEU A 46 -17.25 8.82 -21.62
CA LEU A 46 -16.61 10.13 -21.86
C LEU A 46 -16.90 11.15 -20.75
N SER A 47 -18.13 11.19 -20.22
CA SER A 47 -18.49 12.12 -19.14
C SER A 47 -18.07 11.66 -17.74
N LYS A 48 -17.55 10.43 -17.59
CA LYS A 48 -17.22 9.82 -16.31
C LYS A 48 -15.73 9.84 -15.98
N ILE A 49 -14.88 10.19 -16.97
CA ILE A 49 -13.43 10.27 -16.76
C ILE A 49 -13.11 11.52 -15.94
N GLU A 50 -12.36 11.32 -14.85
CA GLU A 50 -11.91 12.36 -13.92
C GLU A 50 -10.38 12.33 -13.78
N ASN A 51 -9.81 13.28 -13.05
CA ASN A 51 -8.35 13.41 -12.89
C ASN A 51 -7.72 12.21 -12.16
N ASP A 52 -8.47 11.61 -11.23
CA ASP A 52 -8.07 10.43 -10.46
C ASP A 52 -8.48 9.10 -11.10
N SER A 53 -9.03 9.13 -12.31
CA SER A 53 -9.42 7.91 -13.02
C SER A 53 -8.20 7.09 -13.45
N ILE A 54 -8.37 5.76 -13.43
CA ILE A 54 -7.40 4.79 -13.96
C ILE A 54 -7.99 4.10 -15.17
N ILE A 55 -7.26 4.07 -16.27
CA ILE A 55 -7.67 3.39 -17.50
C ILE A 55 -6.68 2.27 -17.80
N ILE A 56 -7.19 1.06 -17.91
CA ILE A 56 -6.42 -0.13 -18.31
C ILE A 56 -6.84 -0.47 -19.74
N ILE A 57 -5.88 -0.42 -20.67
CA ILE A 57 -6.11 -0.65 -22.09
C ILE A 57 -5.06 -1.57 -22.70
N PHE A 58 -5.49 -2.50 -23.55
CA PHE A 58 -4.60 -3.38 -24.28
C PHE A 58 -4.12 -2.69 -25.56
N ASN A 59 -2.83 -2.79 -25.85
CA ASN A 59 -2.27 -2.25 -27.09
C ASN A 59 -2.76 -3.08 -28.27
N ASP A 60 -3.49 -2.45 -29.19
CA ASP A 60 -3.94 -3.06 -30.43
C ASP A 60 -4.15 -1.97 -31.48
N GLU A 61 -3.74 -2.20 -32.70
CA GLU A 61 -3.85 -1.21 -33.79
C GLU A 61 -5.30 -0.81 -34.09
N SER A 62 -6.26 -1.70 -33.83
CA SER A 62 -7.69 -1.44 -34.01
C SER A 62 -8.22 -0.30 -33.14
N VAL A 63 -7.57 0.01 -32.02
CA VAL A 63 -7.88 1.18 -31.17
C VAL A 63 -7.79 2.48 -31.98
N SER A 64 -6.87 2.55 -32.95
CA SER A 64 -6.69 3.71 -33.80
C SER A 64 -7.86 3.95 -34.80
N THR A 65 -8.74 2.98 -34.94
CA THR A 65 -9.92 3.09 -35.85
C THR A 65 -11.21 3.47 -35.11
N ASP A 66 -11.26 3.36 -33.75
CA ASP A 66 -12.44 3.74 -32.98
C ASP A 66 -12.34 5.18 -32.48
N GLU A 67 -13.13 6.07 -33.08
CA GLU A 67 -13.15 7.50 -32.79
C GLU A 67 -13.59 7.82 -31.33
N ASN A 68 -14.49 7.03 -30.74
CA ASN A 68 -14.93 7.25 -29.36
C ASN A 68 -13.85 6.83 -28.37
N LEU A 69 -13.12 5.76 -28.65
CA LEU A 69 -12.01 5.32 -27.83
C LEU A 69 -10.84 6.31 -27.90
N LYS A 70 -10.52 6.85 -29.09
CA LYS A 70 -9.57 7.96 -29.22
C LYS A 70 -9.98 9.16 -28.38
N LYS A 71 -11.25 9.59 -28.47
CA LYS A 71 -11.76 10.71 -27.66
C LYS A 71 -11.63 10.43 -26.16
N LEU A 72 -11.91 9.20 -25.71
CA LEU A 72 -11.77 8.81 -24.31
C LEU A 72 -10.31 8.90 -23.86
N LEU A 73 -9.35 8.41 -24.65
CA LEU A 73 -7.93 8.49 -24.33
C LEU A 73 -7.40 9.93 -24.33
N TYR A 74 -7.80 10.77 -25.29
CA TYR A 74 -7.46 12.19 -25.28
C TYR A 74 -8.03 12.91 -24.07
N LEU A 75 -9.27 12.63 -23.71
CA LEU A 75 -9.90 13.20 -22.52
C LEU A 75 -9.16 12.78 -21.25
N ALA A 76 -8.83 11.48 -21.11
CA ALA A 76 -8.07 10.95 -20.00
C ALA A 76 -6.70 11.62 -19.86
N LYS A 77 -5.99 11.78 -20.99
CA LYS A 77 -4.69 12.46 -21.03
C LYS A 77 -4.81 13.93 -20.60
N ASN A 78 -5.82 14.65 -21.11
CA ASN A 78 -6.06 16.06 -20.75
C ASN A 78 -6.41 16.23 -19.27
N LYS A 79 -7.13 15.27 -18.68
CA LYS A 79 -7.48 15.23 -17.27
C LYS A 79 -6.35 14.65 -16.39
N LYS A 80 -5.21 14.29 -16.98
CA LYS A 80 -4.08 13.66 -16.27
C LYS A 80 -4.46 12.35 -15.56
N ALA A 81 -5.49 11.65 -16.03
CA ALA A 81 -5.84 10.31 -15.55
C ALA A 81 -4.68 9.34 -15.77
N THR A 82 -4.55 8.34 -14.89
CA THR A 82 -3.53 7.31 -15.04
C THR A 82 -3.93 6.34 -16.14
N ILE A 83 -3.08 6.12 -17.13
CA ILE A 83 -3.33 5.17 -18.22
C ILE A 83 -2.27 4.07 -18.17
N TYR A 84 -2.72 2.83 -18.09
CA TYR A 84 -1.90 1.63 -18.15
C TYR A 84 -2.09 0.90 -19.49
N PRO A 85 -1.20 1.10 -20.46
CA PRO A 85 -1.17 0.27 -21.66
C PRO A 85 -0.64 -1.12 -21.34
N ILE A 86 -1.28 -2.16 -21.85
CA ILE A 86 -0.88 -3.58 -21.66
C ILE A 86 -0.41 -4.15 -23.01
N ALA A 87 0.80 -4.72 -23.04
CA ALA A 87 1.34 -5.43 -24.20
C ALA A 87 1.29 -6.94 -23.95
N MET A 88 0.48 -7.66 -24.73
CA MET A 88 0.26 -9.10 -24.56
C MET A 88 1.19 -9.97 -25.42
N ASP A 89 1.73 -9.42 -26.48
CA ASP A 89 2.61 -10.10 -27.44
C ASP A 89 3.69 -9.15 -27.98
N LYS A 90 4.59 -9.67 -28.81
CA LYS A 90 5.72 -8.92 -29.37
C LYS A 90 5.26 -7.75 -30.25
N GLU A 91 4.21 -7.93 -30.99
CA GLU A 91 3.66 -6.98 -31.94
C GLU A 91 3.01 -5.79 -31.19
N THR A 92 2.42 -6.05 -30.02
CA THR A 92 1.71 -5.02 -29.21
C THR A 92 2.60 -4.29 -28.21
N ARG A 93 3.92 -4.56 -28.18
CA ARG A 93 4.85 -3.86 -27.27
C ARG A 93 4.94 -2.37 -27.50
N LYS A 94 4.75 -1.93 -28.75
CA LYS A 94 4.74 -0.51 -29.09
C LYS A 94 3.41 0.10 -28.66
N PRO A 95 3.42 1.13 -27.79
CA PRO A 95 2.18 1.79 -27.38
C PRO A 95 1.47 2.43 -28.56
N LEU A 96 0.16 2.60 -28.41
CA LEU A 96 -0.65 3.37 -29.35
C LEU A 96 -0.12 4.80 -29.46
N GLU A 97 -0.20 5.42 -30.66
CA GLU A 97 0.32 6.77 -30.92
C GLU A 97 -0.20 7.81 -29.90
N ILE A 98 -1.50 7.73 -29.56
CA ILE A 98 -2.15 8.66 -28.62
C ILE A 98 -1.51 8.62 -27.22
N ILE A 99 -0.99 7.46 -26.80
CA ILE A 99 -0.39 7.20 -25.49
C ILE A 99 1.06 6.76 -25.59
N ALA A 100 1.76 7.15 -26.67
CA ALA A 100 3.16 6.76 -26.94
C ALA A 100 4.13 7.28 -25.87
N ASP A 101 3.73 8.28 -25.09
CA ASP A 101 4.46 8.79 -23.92
C ASP A 101 4.32 7.89 -22.66
N LYS A 102 3.45 6.87 -22.71
CA LYS A 102 3.25 5.95 -21.60
C LYS A 102 4.05 4.66 -21.78
N GLN A 103 4.66 4.18 -20.71
CA GLN A 103 5.30 2.87 -20.72
C GLN A 103 4.23 1.78 -20.59
N SER A 104 4.27 0.80 -21.50
CA SER A 104 3.39 -0.38 -21.41
C SER A 104 3.84 -1.34 -20.31
N TYR A 105 2.86 -1.97 -19.65
CA TYR A 105 3.10 -3.17 -18.89
C TYR A 105 3.28 -4.33 -19.86
N ASP A 106 4.52 -4.78 -20.02
CA ASP A 106 4.93 -5.72 -21.05
C ASP A 106 4.84 -7.17 -20.54
N VAL A 107 3.66 -7.77 -20.69
CA VAL A 107 3.39 -9.17 -20.28
C VAL A 107 4.25 -10.14 -21.08
N TRP A 108 4.40 -9.90 -22.38
CA TRP A 108 5.19 -10.76 -23.25
C TRP A 108 6.65 -10.82 -22.82
N GLU A 109 7.30 -9.68 -22.55
CA GLU A 109 8.68 -9.64 -22.07
C GLU A 109 8.85 -10.29 -20.70
N GLN A 110 7.90 -10.05 -19.78
CA GLN A 110 7.97 -10.64 -18.44
C GLN A 110 7.91 -12.16 -18.45
N LEU A 111 7.14 -12.76 -19.33
CA LEU A 111 7.09 -14.20 -19.47
C LEU A 111 8.34 -14.73 -20.16
N ARG A 112 8.76 -14.06 -21.24
CA ARG A 112 9.89 -14.52 -22.05
C ARG A 112 11.23 -14.47 -21.34
N CYS A 113 11.53 -13.38 -20.61
CA CYS A 113 12.83 -13.27 -19.93
C CYS A 113 13.05 -14.34 -18.84
N ARG A 114 12.01 -15.10 -18.49
CA ARG A 114 12.05 -16.22 -17.55
C ARG A 114 11.76 -17.57 -18.19
N ASP A 115 11.65 -17.63 -19.51
CA ASP A 115 11.26 -18.83 -20.23
C ASP A 115 9.94 -19.45 -19.74
N LEU A 116 8.96 -18.58 -19.39
CA LEU A 116 7.64 -18.98 -18.93
C LEU A 116 6.66 -19.08 -20.08
N SER A 117 5.78 -20.10 -20.02
CA SER A 117 4.68 -20.28 -20.98
C SER A 117 3.49 -19.35 -20.67
N ASP A 118 2.50 -19.35 -21.56
CA ASP A 118 1.24 -18.63 -21.37
C ASP A 118 0.43 -19.10 -20.14
N ASP A 119 0.75 -20.27 -19.58
CA ASP A 119 0.14 -20.75 -18.32
C ASP A 119 0.43 -19.83 -17.14
N TYR A 120 1.47 -19.00 -17.24
CA TYR A 120 1.84 -17.98 -16.24
C TYR A 120 1.18 -16.61 -16.47
N LEU A 121 0.26 -16.47 -17.44
CA LEU A 121 -0.55 -15.25 -17.62
C LEU A 121 -1.29 -14.82 -16.36
N PRO A 122 -1.92 -15.73 -15.58
CA PRO A 122 -2.55 -15.34 -14.32
C PRO A 122 -1.57 -14.69 -13.34
N LEU A 123 -0.34 -15.20 -13.24
CA LEU A 123 0.69 -14.60 -12.38
C LEU A 123 1.03 -13.16 -12.84
N ALA A 124 1.23 -12.95 -14.13
CA ALA A 124 1.47 -11.62 -14.67
C ALA A 124 0.30 -10.65 -14.37
N ALA A 125 -0.94 -11.14 -14.43
CA ALA A 125 -2.13 -10.36 -14.10
C ALA A 125 -2.18 -10.01 -12.59
N ARG A 126 -1.85 -10.95 -11.69
CA ARG A 126 -1.75 -10.69 -10.24
C ARG A 126 -0.70 -9.63 -9.93
N CYS A 127 0.47 -9.72 -10.55
CA CYS A 127 1.53 -8.71 -10.42
C CYS A 127 1.05 -7.33 -10.84
N PHE A 128 0.35 -7.25 -11.96
CA PHE A 128 -0.21 -6.00 -12.45
C PHE A 128 -1.33 -5.46 -11.54
N ALA A 129 -2.21 -6.33 -11.05
CA ALA A 129 -3.25 -5.95 -10.10
C ALA A 129 -2.67 -5.31 -8.85
N ARG A 130 -1.66 -5.93 -8.23
CA ARG A 130 -0.96 -5.39 -7.06
C ARG A 130 -0.34 -4.03 -7.34
N LYS A 131 0.24 -3.83 -8.52
CA LYS A 131 0.74 -2.53 -8.95
C LYS A 131 -0.35 -1.46 -9.00
N VAL A 132 -1.49 -1.78 -9.60
CA VAL A 132 -2.63 -0.85 -9.67
C VAL A 132 -3.14 -0.54 -8.27
N ILE A 133 -3.35 -1.58 -7.44
CA ILE A 133 -3.85 -1.43 -6.07
C ILE A 133 -2.88 -0.60 -5.21
N ALA A 134 -1.57 -0.86 -5.29
CA ALA A 134 -0.58 -0.08 -4.55
C ALA A 134 -0.62 1.41 -4.90
N ASN A 135 -0.87 1.75 -6.17
CA ASN A 135 -0.96 3.15 -6.59
C ASN A 135 -2.25 3.86 -6.12
N ILE A 136 -3.26 3.11 -5.68
CA ILE A 136 -4.52 3.68 -5.20
C ILE A 136 -4.67 3.66 -3.68
N MET A 137 -3.74 3.00 -2.98
CA MET A 137 -3.78 2.85 -1.52
C MET A 137 -3.09 4.03 -0.82
N PRO A 138 -3.85 4.99 -0.24
CA PRO A 138 -3.28 6.14 0.45
C PRO A 138 -2.61 5.77 1.78
N THR A 139 -2.85 4.54 2.27
CA THR A 139 -2.32 4.06 3.55
C THR A 139 -0.89 3.55 3.46
N MET A 140 -0.33 3.40 2.27
CA MET A 140 1.07 3.05 2.11
C MET A 140 1.96 4.24 2.43
N TYR A 141 3.09 3.99 3.07
CA TYR A 141 4.02 5.02 3.47
C TYR A 141 4.65 5.75 2.27
N ARG A 142 4.82 5.02 1.16
CA ARG A 142 5.32 5.53 -0.12
C ARG A 142 4.35 5.18 -1.24
N GLU A 143 4.33 5.99 -2.28
CA GLU A 143 3.51 5.74 -3.49
C GLU A 143 3.74 4.36 -4.12
N SER A 144 4.96 3.81 -3.97
CA SER A 144 5.31 2.48 -4.49
C SER A 144 5.22 1.36 -3.46
N GLY A 145 5.01 1.69 -2.17
CA GLY A 145 5.18 0.74 -1.08
C GLY A 145 6.65 0.34 -0.84
N LEU A 146 7.02 0.01 0.38
CA LEU A 146 8.37 -0.46 0.73
C LEU A 146 8.27 -1.76 1.53
N ILE A 147 8.96 -2.80 1.04
CA ILE A 147 9.06 -4.10 1.69
C ILE A 147 10.48 -4.29 2.21
N PHE A 148 10.63 -4.43 3.52
CA PHE A 148 11.92 -4.76 4.14
C PHE A 148 12.10 -6.27 4.20
N ILE A 149 13.23 -6.80 3.72
CA ILE A 149 13.55 -8.22 3.73
C ILE A 149 14.71 -8.47 4.69
N SER A 150 14.39 -9.05 5.85
CA SER A 150 15.35 -9.43 6.88
C SER A 150 15.82 -10.86 6.69
N HIS A 151 17.12 -11.05 6.64
CA HIS A 151 17.75 -12.36 6.46
C HIS A 151 19.13 -12.39 7.13
N ARG A 152 19.62 -13.59 7.45
CA ARG A 152 20.99 -13.76 7.88
C ARG A 152 21.92 -13.91 6.65
N ARG A 153 23.01 -13.14 6.61
CA ARG A 153 23.96 -13.20 5.48
C ARG A 153 24.64 -14.56 5.33
N LEU A 154 24.85 -15.28 6.43
CA LEU A 154 25.62 -16.52 6.42
C LEU A 154 24.96 -17.62 5.58
N ASP A 155 23.64 -17.76 5.70
CA ASP A 155 22.88 -18.86 5.09
C ASP A 155 21.59 -18.41 4.36
N GLY A 156 21.28 -17.11 4.35
CA GLY A 156 20.10 -16.54 3.70
C GLY A 156 20.41 -15.59 2.53
N GLU A 157 21.68 -15.21 2.31
CA GLU A 157 22.06 -14.19 1.33
C GLU A 157 21.68 -14.56 -0.10
N GLU A 158 22.00 -15.80 -0.53
CA GLU A 158 21.74 -16.26 -1.90
C GLU A 158 20.23 -16.31 -2.19
N ILE A 159 19.44 -16.90 -1.29
CA ILE A 159 17.98 -16.99 -1.42
C ILE A 159 17.37 -15.58 -1.49
N THR A 160 17.82 -14.71 -0.59
CA THR A 160 17.30 -13.34 -0.55
C THR A 160 17.68 -12.56 -1.79
N ALA A 161 18.88 -12.75 -2.33
CA ALA A 161 19.29 -12.17 -3.61
C ALA A 161 18.38 -12.63 -4.75
N GLN A 162 18.14 -13.93 -4.87
CA GLN A 162 17.27 -14.50 -5.90
C GLN A 162 15.83 -14.00 -5.78
N LEU A 163 15.29 -13.90 -4.55
CA LEU A 163 13.98 -13.31 -4.29
C LEU A 163 13.92 -11.83 -4.71
N CYS A 164 14.89 -11.01 -4.29
CA CYS A 164 14.94 -9.59 -4.65
C CYS A 164 15.06 -9.39 -6.15
N ASP A 165 15.89 -10.15 -6.82
CA ASP A 165 16.07 -10.07 -8.29
C ASP A 165 14.75 -10.44 -8.99
N THR A 166 14.08 -11.50 -8.56
CA THR A 166 12.79 -11.92 -9.10
C THR A 166 11.71 -10.86 -8.81
N LEU A 167 11.67 -10.32 -7.59
CA LEU A 167 10.76 -9.27 -7.18
C LEU A 167 10.96 -7.98 -7.98
N SER A 168 12.21 -7.56 -8.21
CA SER A 168 12.51 -6.33 -8.95
C SER A 168 12.01 -6.37 -10.40
N VAL A 169 12.00 -7.55 -11.01
CA VAL A 169 11.50 -7.78 -12.36
C VAL A 169 9.97 -7.91 -12.37
N GLN A 170 9.39 -8.62 -11.39
CA GLN A 170 7.94 -8.86 -11.31
C GLN A 170 7.16 -7.65 -10.79
N PHE A 171 7.73 -6.92 -9.84
CA PHE A 171 6.99 -5.96 -9.00
C PHE A 171 7.65 -4.58 -9.01
N LYS A 172 7.56 -3.87 -10.12
CA LYS A 172 7.91 -2.43 -10.13
C LYS A 172 7.00 -1.56 -9.24
N ALA A 173 5.98 -2.17 -8.62
CA ALA A 173 5.04 -1.48 -7.75
C ALA A 173 5.52 -1.37 -6.29
N CYS A 174 6.47 -2.23 -5.88
CA CYS A 174 7.02 -2.21 -4.53
C CYS A 174 8.54 -2.08 -4.61
N GLU A 175 9.09 -1.21 -3.78
CA GLU A 175 10.53 -1.17 -3.53
C GLU A 175 10.87 -2.23 -2.49
N THR A 176 11.91 -3.01 -2.76
CA THR A 176 12.45 -3.95 -1.78
C THR A 176 13.73 -3.38 -1.18
N PHE A 177 13.85 -3.40 0.14
CA PHE A 177 15.07 -3.05 0.84
C PHE A 177 15.73 -4.32 1.38
N ARG A 178 16.96 -4.55 0.94
CA ARG A 178 17.87 -5.58 1.45
C ARG A 178 19.10 -4.90 2.02
N ASP A 179 19.45 -5.20 3.26
CA ASP A 179 20.45 -4.48 4.06
C ASP A 179 21.82 -4.30 3.39
N VAL A 180 22.23 -5.26 2.54
CA VAL A 180 23.58 -5.28 1.92
C VAL A 180 23.69 -4.43 0.66
N THR A 181 22.67 -4.46 -0.20
CA THR A 181 22.75 -3.87 -1.55
C THR A 181 22.03 -2.53 -1.68
N SER A 182 21.15 -2.23 -0.73
CA SER A 182 20.33 -1.02 -0.77
C SER A 182 21.00 0.19 -0.10
N VAL A 183 22.10 -0.03 0.66
CA VAL A 183 22.87 1.06 1.28
C VAL A 183 23.86 1.63 0.28
N LYS A 184 23.80 2.94 0.05
CA LYS A 184 24.72 3.62 -0.86
C LYS A 184 26.12 3.73 -0.24
N VAL A 185 27.13 3.64 -1.11
CA VAL A 185 28.52 3.82 -0.68
C VAL A 185 28.74 5.20 -0.08
N GLY A 186 29.24 5.23 1.16
CA GLY A 186 29.52 6.47 1.89
C GLY A 186 28.44 6.93 2.86
N GLU A 187 27.28 6.25 2.93
CA GLU A 187 26.27 6.49 3.96
C GLU A 187 26.50 5.62 5.20
N GLU A 188 26.00 6.07 6.37
CA GLU A 188 26.01 5.26 7.58
C GLU A 188 25.00 4.12 7.46
N ALA A 189 25.51 2.92 7.16
CA ALA A 189 24.70 1.75 6.85
C ALA A 189 23.57 1.49 7.86
N GLN A 190 23.85 1.69 9.16
CA GLN A 190 22.85 1.48 10.21
C GLN A 190 21.71 2.48 10.15
N SER A 191 22.01 3.74 9.87
CA SER A 191 21.00 4.80 9.75
C SER A 191 20.04 4.52 8.60
N GLU A 192 20.55 4.06 7.44
CA GLU A 192 19.72 3.71 6.29
C GLU A 192 18.86 2.46 6.53
N ILE A 193 19.40 1.45 7.24
CA ILE A 193 18.64 0.27 7.64
C ILE A 193 17.51 0.66 8.61
N ASP A 194 17.80 1.44 9.64
CA ASP A 194 16.82 1.89 10.64
C ASP A 194 15.73 2.75 9.96
N LYS A 195 16.11 3.60 9.00
CA LYS A 195 15.17 4.39 8.20
C LYS A 195 14.29 3.49 7.33
N ALA A 196 14.87 2.58 6.55
CA ALA A 196 14.12 1.67 5.69
C ALA A 196 13.14 0.82 6.51
N MET A 197 13.54 0.30 7.66
CA MET A 197 12.62 -0.41 8.57
C MET A 197 11.48 0.50 9.04
N SER A 198 11.78 1.76 9.39
CA SER A 198 10.77 2.69 9.87
C SER A 198 9.75 3.07 8.80
N GLU A 199 10.16 3.06 7.56
CA GLU A 199 9.36 3.43 6.38
C GLU A 199 8.70 2.22 5.69
N SER A 200 8.92 0.99 6.19
CA SER A 200 8.40 -0.21 5.54
C SER A 200 6.90 -0.40 5.75
N ASP A 201 6.19 -0.78 4.68
CA ASP A 201 4.78 -1.16 4.69
C ASP A 201 4.60 -2.63 5.07
N ALA A 202 5.62 -3.46 4.82
CA ALA A 202 5.68 -4.85 5.24
C ALA A 202 7.12 -5.28 5.53
N PHE A 203 7.24 -6.33 6.33
CA PHE A 203 8.50 -6.93 6.72
C PHE A 203 8.46 -8.43 6.36
N ILE A 204 9.37 -8.89 5.50
CA ILE A 204 9.55 -10.30 5.19
C ILE A 204 10.71 -10.83 6.01
N PHE A 205 10.44 -11.79 6.87
CA PHE A 205 11.45 -12.48 7.66
C PHE A 205 11.81 -13.82 7.02
N ILE A 206 13.02 -13.93 6.47
CA ILE A 206 13.59 -15.18 5.96
C ILE A 206 14.30 -15.91 7.09
N HIS A 207 13.59 -16.91 7.65
CA HIS A 207 14.06 -17.71 8.77
C HIS A 207 14.84 -18.92 8.28
N THR A 208 16.16 -18.83 8.29
CA THR A 208 17.09 -19.90 7.98
C THR A 208 17.59 -20.58 9.27
N PRO A 209 18.20 -21.78 9.21
CA PRO A 209 18.68 -22.52 10.39
C PRO A 209 19.55 -21.71 11.35
N GLU A 210 20.34 -20.78 10.81
CA GLU A 210 21.27 -19.98 11.60
C GLU A 210 20.71 -18.60 12.01
N SER A 211 19.51 -18.22 11.54
CA SER A 211 18.93 -16.88 11.78
C SER A 211 18.71 -16.58 13.26
N ALA A 212 18.33 -17.59 14.05
CA ALA A 212 18.03 -17.44 15.47
C ALA A 212 19.25 -17.00 16.32
N ASP A 213 20.47 -17.29 15.85
CA ASP A 213 21.71 -16.93 16.54
C ASP A 213 22.14 -15.48 16.26
N SER A 214 21.49 -14.81 15.28
CA SER A 214 21.80 -13.44 14.92
C SER A 214 21.10 -12.44 15.85
N LYS A 215 21.88 -11.67 16.60
CA LYS A 215 21.34 -10.58 17.44
C LYS A 215 20.68 -9.48 16.60
N TRP A 216 21.13 -9.26 15.37
CA TRP A 216 20.57 -8.28 14.44
C TRP A 216 19.19 -8.69 13.99
N ILE A 217 19.02 -9.91 13.50
CA ILE A 217 17.72 -10.45 13.10
C ILE A 217 16.71 -10.34 14.25
N GLN A 218 17.12 -10.71 15.47
CA GLN A 218 16.26 -10.60 16.66
C GLN A 218 15.86 -9.12 16.94
N LYS A 219 16.77 -8.15 16.73
CA LYS A 219 16.49 -6.72 16.90
C LYS A 219 15.51 -6.22 15.84
N GLU A 220 15.73 -6.57 14.57
CA GLU A 220 14.89 -6.19 13.44
C GLU A 220 13.47 -6.77 13.59
N LEU A 221 13.36 -8.05 13.87
CA LEU A 221 12.07 -8.72 14.06
C LEU A 221 11.30 -8.13 15.25
N ARG A 222 11.98 -7.90 16.39
CA ARG A 222 11.39 -7.22 17.52
C ARG A 222 10.89 -5.81 17.14
N TYR A 223 11.68 -5.05 16.39
CA TYR A 223 11.29 -3.72 15.94
C TYR A 223 10.02 -3.78 15.09
N ALA A 224 9.97 -4.65 14.07
CA ALA A 224 8.81 -4.78 13.21
C ALA A 224 7.53 -5.13 14.01
N ILE A 225 7.62 -6.07 14.97
CA ILE A 225 6.51 -6.47 15.84
C ILE A 225 6.04 -5.29 16.71
N LEU A 226 6.98 -4.59 17.39
CA LEU A 226 6.64 -3.45 18.26
C LEU A 226 6.08 -2.25 17.49
N ARG A 227 6.49 -2.08 16.25
CA ARG A 227 5.97 -1.04 15.37
C ARG A 227 4.67 -1.44 14.68
N ASN A 228 4.17 -2.65 14.93
CA ASN A 228 2.98 -3.20 14.30
C ASN A 228 3.06 -3.21 12.76
N ILE A 229 4.28 -3.35 12.23
CA ILE A 229 4.50 -3.55 10.80
C ILE A 229 4.08 -4.98 10.47
N PRO A 230 3.30 -5.23 9.41
CA PRO A 230 2.94 -6.58 9.00
C PRO A 230 4.18 -7.43 8.74
N VAL A 231 4.28 -8.59 9.38
CA VAL A 231 5.44 -9.50 9.24
C VAL A 231 5.02 -10.77 8.54
N LEU A 232 5.57 -11.02 7.36
CA LEU A 232 5.50 -12.34 6.70
C LEU A 232 6.70 -13.19 7.15
N TRP A 233 6.41 -14.32 7.80
CA TRP A 233 7.44 -15.26 8.25
C TRP A 233 7.59 -16.41 7.28
N VAL A 234 8.74 -16.46 6.59
CA VAL A 234 9.12 -17.50 5.61
C VAL A 234 10.20 -18.37 6.23
N GLN A 235 9.89 -19.63 6.48
CA GLN A 235 10.82 -20.63 7.02
C GLN A 235 11.56 -21.35 5.88
N ILE A 236 12.86 -21.54 6.05
CA ILE A 236 13.72 -22.28 5.09
C ILE A 236 14.32 -23.48 5.84
N GLU A 237 14.32 -24.65 5.15
CA GLU A 237 14.96 -25.90 5.65
C GLU A 237 14.52 -26.31 7.06
N ASN A 238 13.24 -26.15 7.38
CA ASN A 238 12.70 -26.46 8.71
C ASN A 238 13.51 -25.82 9.86
N ALA A 239 13.99 -24.60 9.69
CA ALA A 239 14.69 -23.83 10.71
C ALA A 239 13.94 -23.89 12.06
N ASP A 240 14.67 -24.07 13.16
CA ASP A 240 14.08 -24.32 14.46
C ASP A 240 13.39 -23.06 15.02
N ILE A 241 12.06 -23.07 15.02
CA ILE A 241 11.22 -21.97 15.50
C ILE A 241 11.37 -21.71 17.02
N HIS A 242 11.73 -22.72 17.80
CA HIS A 242 11.87 -22.61 19.27
C HIS A 242 13.13 -21.85 19.69
N LYS A 243 14.07 -21.63 18.77
CA LYS A 243 15.25 -20.80 19.02
C LYS A 243 14.98 -19.31 18.89
N LEU A 244 13.88 -18.90 18.25
CA LEU A 244 13.51 -17.50 18.11
C LEU A 244 13.01 -16.94 19.45
N LYS A 245 13.50 -15.76 19.85
CA LYS A 245 13.03 -15.03 21.03
C LYS A 245 11.73 -14.28 20.80
N PHE A 246 11.51 -13.87 19.56
CA PHE A 246 10.32 -13.16 19.12
C PHE A 246 9.76 -13.90 17.92
N VAL A 247 8.48 -14.18 17.94
CA VAL A 247 7.77 -14.85 16.85
C VAL A 247 6.60 -13.98 16.38
N PRO A 248 6.44 -13.75 15.08
CA PRO A 248 5.33 -12.92 14.57
C PRO A 248 3.98 -13.64 14.62
N SER A 249 3.97 -14.97 14.72
CA SER A 249 2.78 -15.81 14.75
C SER A 249 3.09 -17.17 15.41
N GLU A 250 2.06 -17.99 15.63
CA GLU A 250 2.23 -19.33 16.24
C GLU A 250 3.04 -20.30 15.38
N LYS A 251 3.05 -20.10 14.06
CA LYS A 251 3.78 -20.91 13.09
C LYS A 251 4.24 -20.07 11.91
N PRO A 252 5.27 -20.52 11.16
CA PRO A 252 5.64 -19.88 9.89
C PRO A 252 4.44 -19.77 8.94
N HIS A 253 4.37 -18.68 8.20
CA HIS A 253 3.32 -18.46 7.21
C HIS A 253 3.55 -19.29 5.95
N LEU A 254 4.82 -19.43 5.56
CA LEU A 254 5.29 -20.21 4.41
C LEU A 254 6.53 -21.00 4.81
N SER A 255 6.73 -22.16 4.19
CA SER A 255 7.92 -23.01 4.42
C SER A 255 8.39 -23.60 3.09
N TYR A 256 9.69 -23.52 2.84
CA TYR A 256 10.32 -24.01 1.61
C TYR A 256 11.64 -24.71 1.90
N SER A 257 12.05 -25.61 1.00
CA SER A 257 13.40 -26.16 0.98
C SER A 257 14.34 -25.31 0.13
N LEU A 258 15.65 -25.39 0.35
CA LEU A 258 16.65 -24.72 -0.48
C LEU A 258 16.62 -25.18 -1.93
N ASP A 259 16.28 -26.45 -2.17
CA ASP A 259 16.24 -27.00 -3.53
C ASP A 259 15.13 -26.38 -4.39
N GLU A 260 14.03 -25.92 -3.79
CA GLU A 260 12.95 -25.26 -4.52
C GLU A 260 13.39 -23.93 -5.14
N PHE A 261 14.39 -23.25 -4.57
CA PHE A 261 14.92 -21.98 -5.10
C PHE A 261 15.85 -22.16 -6.31
N LYS A 262 16.29 -23.36 -6.60
CA LYS A 262 17.18 -23.65 -7.74
C LYS A 262 16.43 -23.74 -9.08
N ASP A 263 15.14 -24.03 -9.06
CA ASP A 263 14.28 -24.06 -10.24
C ASP A 263 13.66 -22.70 -10.48
N ILE A 264 13.93 -22.11 -11.66
CA ILE A 264 13.46 -20.73 -11.99
C ILE A 264 11.93 -20.63 -12.03
N LYS A 265 11.23 -21.69 -12.43
CA LYS A 265 9.77 -21.70 -12.46
C LYS A 265 9.22 -21.75 -11.04
N ARG A 266 9.76 -22.66 -10.21
CA ARG A 266 9.38 -22.77 -8.81
C ARG A 266 9.72 -21.50 -8.02
N LEU A 267 10.87 -20.90 -8.26
CA LEU A 267 11.25 -19.60 -7.67
C LEU A 267 10.25 -18.50 -8.05
N THR A 268 9.77 -18.51 -9.30
CA THR A 268 8.76 -17.56 -9.76
C THR A 268 7.43 -17.76 -9.01
N GLU A 269 6.99 -18.98 -8.79
CA GLU A 269 5.80 -19.33 -8.03
C GLU A 269 5.95 -18.95 -6.55
N ILE A 270 7.07 -19.33 -5.92
CA ILE A 270 7.40 -18.97 -4.53
C ILE A 270 7.37 -17.46 -4.35
N THR A 271 7.93 -16.71 -5.28
CA THR A 271 7.94 -15.25 -5.22
C THR A 271 6.52 -14.69 -5.29
N ASP A 272 5.65 -15.24 -6.13
CA ASP A 272 4.26 -14.83 -6.21
C ASP A 272 3.48 -15.19 -4.93
N GLU A 273 3.69 -16.38 -4.34
CA GLU A 273 3.11 -16.81 -3.07
C GLU A 273 3.53 -15.86 -1.93
N ILE A 274 4.82 -15.52 -1.84
CA ILE A 274 5.36 -14.57 -0.85
C ILE A 274 4.70 -13.19 -1.01
N MET A 275 4.61 -12.71 -2.25
CA MET A 275 4.01 -11.40 -2.49
C MET A 275 2.50 -11.38 -2.27
N GLU A 276 1.80 -12.43 -2.62
CA GLU A 276 0.37 -12.53 -2.32
C GLU A 276 0.11 -12.42 -0.81
N ARG A 277 0.84 -13.21 -0.01
CA ARG A 277 0.71 -13.17 1.45
C ARG A 277 1.13 -11.84 2.05
N THR A 278 2.22 -11.25 1.55
CA THR A 278 2.68 -9.92 1.98
C THR A 278 1.61 -8.87 1.69
N PHE A 279 1.03 -8.93 0.49
CA PHE A 279 0.00 -7.98 0.08
C PHE A 279 -1.29 -8.15 0.89
N ASP A 280 -1.71 -9.38 1.19
CA ASP A 280 -2.85 -9.66 2.08
C ASP A 280 -2.65 -9.02 3.46
N LEU A 281 -1.45 -9.10 4.02
CA LEU A 281 -1.12 -8.47 5.30
C LEU A 281 -1.18 -6.94 5.23
N ILE A 282 -0.65 -6.34 4.16
CA ILE A 282 -0.72 -4.89 3.93
C ILE A 282 -2.18 -4.45 3.79
N MET A 283 -2.98 -5.18 3.00
CA MET A 283 -4.39 -4.85 2.77
C MET A 283 -5.23 -4.98 4.04
N THR A 284 -4.95 -5.96 4.89
CA THR A 284 -5.59 -6.07 6.20
C THR A 284 -5.36 -4.81 7.04
N LYS A 285 -4.15 -4.27 7.04
CA LYS A 285 -3.84 -3.02 7.73
C LYS A 285 -4.51 -1.80 7.09
N SER A 286 -4.53 -1.75 5.77
CA SER A 286 -5.20 -0.68 5.03
C SER A 286 -6.69 -0.66 5.33
N ASN A 287 -7.35 -1.82 5.38
CA ASN A 287 -8.77 -1.92 5.70
C ASN A 287 -9.07 -1.36 7.10
N VAL A 288 -8.25 -1.64 8.12
CA VAL A 288 -8.41 -1.03 9.46
C VAL A 288 -8.38 0.50 9.39
N VAL A 289 -7.48 1.08 8.59
CA VAL A 289 -7.40 2.54 8.41
C VAL A 289 -8.65 3.09 7.72
N PHE A 290 -9.14 2.41 6.68
CA PHE A 290 -10.38 2.80 5.98
C PHE A 290 -11.61 2.67 6.87
N ASP A 291 -11.74 1.59 7.63
CA ASP A 291 -12.85 1.41 8.58
C ASP A 291 -12.85 2.53 9.62
N CYS A 292 -11.67 2.91 10.09
CA CYS A 292 -11.52 4.04 11.00
C CYS A 292 -11.91 5.37 10.35
N HIS A 293 -11.49 5.60 9.10
CA HIS A 293 -11.91 6.77 8.33
C HIS A 293 -13.44 6.84 8.20
N ASN A 294 -14.08 5.75 7.80
CA ASN A 294 -15.54 5.68 7.67
C ASN A 294 -16.23 5.95 9.01
N ALA A 295 -15.72 5.40 10.10
CA ALA A 295 -16.26 5.63 11.44
C ALA A 295 -16.10 7.11 11.88
N LEU A 296 -14.99 7.76 11.51
CA LEU A 296 -14.80 9.19 11.75
C LEU A 296 -15.78 10.04 10.93
N GLU A 297 -15.99 9.72 9.67
CA GLU A 297 -16.97 10.40 8.82
C GLU A 297 -18.39 10.25 9.38
N GLU A 298 -18.78 9.05 9.83
CA GLU A 298 -20.07 8.80 10.47
C GLU A 298 -20.24 9.60 11.78
N MET A 299 -19.18 9.65 12.62
CA MET A 299 -19.21 10.35 13.90
C MET A 299 -19.27 11.88 13.76
N PHE A 300 -18.54 12.43 12.82
CA PHE A 300 -18.37 13.88 12.69
C PHE A 300 -19.21 14.52 11.57
N GLU A 301 -19.73 13.71 10.65
CA GLU A 301 -20.57 14.15 9.52
C GLU A 301 -19.96 15.34 8.77
N ASP A 302 -20.66 16.46 8.69
CA ASP A 302 -20.23 17.70 8.03
C ASP A 302 -19.10 18.48 8.74
N LYS A 303 -18.66 18.00 9.91
CA LYS A 303 -17.63 18.63 10.74
C LYS A 303 -16.21 18.07 10.46
N ILE A 304 -16.11 17.01 9.69
CA ILE A 304 -14.82 16.46 9.23
C ILE A 304 -14.57 16.83 7.78
N LYS A 305 -13.35 17.23 7.48
CA LYS A 305 -12.92 17.60 6.14
C LYS A 305 -11.60 16.90 5.80
N CYS A 306 -11.55 16.22 4.69
CA CYS A 306 -10.29 15.70 4.14
C CYS A 306 -9.42 16.87 3.68
N ILE A 307 -8.20 16.95 4.20
CA ILE A 307 -7.19 17.96 3.86
C ILE A 307 -6.16 17.41 2.89
N ASP A 308 -5.74 16.17 3.12
CA ASP A 308 -4.78 15.48 2.29
C ASP A 308 -5.14 13.98 2.26
N SER A 309 -5.74 13.53 1.18
CA SER A 309 -6.18 12.14 1.04
C SER A 309 -5.02 11.16 0.91
N GLU A 310 -3.89 11.57 0.32
CA GLU A 310 -2.70 10.73 0.17
C GLU A 310 -2.02 10.48 1.52
N LYS A 311 -2.02 11.49 2.40
CA LYS A 311 -1.44 11.38 3.75
C LYS A 311 -2.46 11.03 4.82
N MET A 312 -3.72 10.79 4.43
CA MET A 312 -4.81 10.52 5.35
C MET A 312 -4.91 11.56 6.48
N ILE A 313 -4.85 12.85 6.11
CA ILE A 313 -4.94 13.98 7.04
C ILE A 313 -6.32 14.62 6.91
N PHE A 314 -6.98 14.74 8.04
CA PHE A 314 -8.32 15.31 8.18
C PHE A 314 -8.33 16.45 9.17
N ASN A 315 -9.26 17.38 8.99
CA ASN A 315 -9.54 18.43 9.97
C ASN A 315 -10.94 18.22 10.55
N ILE A 316 -11.06 18.26 11.86
CA ILE A 316 -12.31 18.18 12.61
C ILE A 316 -12.58 19.57 13.20
N ASP A 317 -13.66 20.23 12.75
CA ASP A 317 -14.08 21.56 13.21
C ASP A 317 -15.45 21.45 13.88
N VAL A 318 -15.47 21.38 15.21
CA VAL A 318 -16.68 21.30 16.01
C VAL A 318 -17.01 22.66 16.63
N LYS A 319 -17.94 23.39 16.01
CA LYS A 319 -18.46 24.65 16.52
C LYS A 319 -19.53 24.40 17.57
N ARG A 320 -19.33 24.97 18.75
CA ARG A 320 -20.31 24.89 19.84
C ARG A 320 -21.21 26.12 19.87
N LYS A 321 -22.51 25.91 19.70
CA LYS A 321 -23.53 26.91 20.00
C LYS A 321 -23.93 26.78 21.48
N GLY A 322 -23.45 27.66 22.34
CA GLY A 322 -23.83 27.68 23.75
C GLY A 322 -24.71 28.89 24.09
N TYR A 323 -25.69 28.66 24.95
CA TYR A 323 -26.71 29.67 25.31
C TYR A 323 -26.23 30.76 26.28
N ARG A 324 -25.08 30.61 26.99
CA ARG A 324 -24.64 31.58 28.04
C ARG A 324 -23.14 31.80 28.21
N TYR A 325 -22.24 30.99 27.60
CA TYR A 325 -20.80 31.21 27.61
C TYR A 325 -20.22 30.89 26.24
N PRO A 326 -19.20 31.65 25.76
CA PRO A 326 -18.50 31.31 24.55
C PRO A 326 -17.84 29.93 24.76
N GLN A 327 -18.46 28.89 24.25
CA GLN A 327 -17.88 27.56 24.26
C GLN A 327 -16.80 27.55 23.17
N ARG A 328 -15.63 27.10 23.55
CA ARG A 328 -14.48 27.05 22.65
C ARG A 328 -14.78 26.09 21.49
N ASP A 329 -14.70 26.62 20.29
CA ASP A 329 -14.70 25.80 19.09
C ASP A 329 -13.46 24.89 19.14
N ILE A 330 -13.57 23.64 18.70
CA ILE A 330 -12.47 22.72 18.64
C ILE A 330 -12.08 22.54 17.18
N ASN A 331 -10.85 22.91 16.87
CA ASN A 331 -10.23 22.72 15.57
C ASN A 331 -9.05 21.74 15.75
N GLN A 332 -9.24 20.51 15.33
CA GLN A 332 -8.26 19.44 15.51
C GLN A 332 -7.87 18.80 14.18
N TYR A 333 -6.57 18.61 13.96
CA TYR A 333 -6.06 17.83 12.85
C TYR A 333 -5.84 16.39 13.28
N VAL A 334 -6.27 15.46 12.44
CA VAL A 334 -6.15 14.00 12.65
C VAL A 334 -5.45 13.38 11.48
N GLN A 335 -4.42 12.58 11.72
CA GLN A 335 -3.77 11.76 10.72
C GLN A 335 -3.93 10.28 11.05
N LEU A 336 -4.35 9.47 10.07
CA LEU A 336 -4.55 8.04 10.24
C LEU A 336 -3.31 7.26 9.78
N PHE A 337 -2.87 6.31 10.61
CA PHE A 337 -1.71 5.46 10.36
C PHE A 337 -2.05 3.98 10.52
N GLY A 338 -1.59 3.16 9.59
CA GLY A 338 -1.70 1.69 9.68
C GLY A 338 -0.66 1.02 10.57
N ARG A 339 0.25 1.79 11.15
CA ARG A 339 1.33 1.30 12.04
C ARG A 339 1.59 2.29 13.16
N THR A 340 2.30 1.86 14.19
CA THR A 340 2.71 2.75 15.29
C THR A 340 3.65 3.85 14.76
N PRO A 341 3.32 5.15 14.87
CA PRO A 341 4.11 6.24 14.34
C PRO A 341 5.44 6.44 15.09
N THR A 342 6.41 7.06 14.41
CA THR A 342 7.72 7.46 14.97
C THR A 342 7.74 8.94 15.33
N LEU A 343 8.82 9.37 15.97
CA LEU A 343 9.12 10.81 16.15
C LEU A 343 9.22 11.52 14.80
N SER A 344 9.78 10.88 13.79
CA SER A 344 9.86 11.44 12.43
C SER A 344 8.46 11.68 11.82
N ASP A 345 7.52 10.76 12.05
CA ASP A 345 6.14 10.93 11.59
C ASP A 345 5.47 12.14 12.26
N LYS A 346 5.69 12.31 13.59
CA LYS A 346 5.24 13.52 14.32
C LYS A 346 5.83 14.80 13.75
N GLU A 347 7.16 14.82 13.51
CA GLU A 347 7.82 15.97 12.94
C GLU A 347 7.33 16.29 11.52
N ASN A 348 7.04 15.28 10.72
CA ASN A 348 6.52 15.45 9.38
C ASN A 348 5.11 16.07 9.42
N LEU A 349 4.22 15.57 10.28
CA LEU A 349 2.91 16.18 10.48
C LEU A 349 3.05 17.64 10.97
N LYS A 350 3.91 17.91 11.94
CA LYS A 350 4.17 19.27 12.43
C LYS A 350 4.65 20.21 11.34
N LYS A 351 5.61 19.76 10.50
CA LYS A 351 6.09 20.53 9.34
C LYS A 351 4.99 20.78 8.31
N TYR A 352 4.15 19.80 8.09
CA TYR A 352 2.99 19.91 7.19
C TYR A 352 2.00 20.96 7.68
N LEU A 353 1.56 20.87 8.93
CA LEU A 353 0.59 21.80 9.54
C LEU A 353 1.15 23.24 9.61
N ASN A 354 2.43 23.42 9.94
CA ASN A 354 3.06 24.73 9.96
C ASN A 354 3.06 25.43 8.58
N ARG A 355 3.11 24.68 7.49
CA ARG A 355 3.01 25.24 6.13
C ARG A 355 1.61 25.73 5.79
N MET A 356 0.59 25.15 6.40
CA MET A 356 -0.81 25.55 6.18
C MET A 356 -1.16 26.86 6.85
N ASN A 357 -0.36 27.32 7.81
CA ASN A 357 -0.53 28.60 8.55
C ASN A 357 -1.90 28.74 9.26
N ASP A 358 -2.54 27.62 9.58
CA ASP A 358 -3.84 27.56 10.23
C ASP A 358 -3.69 27.52 11.77
N HIS A 359 -4.60 28.19 12.47
CA HIS A 359 -4.73 28.05 13.92
C HIS A 359 -5.52 26.78 14.25
N TYR A 360 -4.89 25.85 14.95
CA TYR A 360 -5.53 24.63 15.44
C TYR A 360 -5.26 24.43 16.94
N ASP A 361 -6.19 23.77 17.62
CA ASP A 361 -6.10 23.52 19.07
C ASP A 361 -5.14 22.38 19.38
N SER A 362 -5.21 21.31 18.59
CA SER A 362 -4.38 20.11 18.74
C SER A 362 -4.26 19.34 17.43
N SER A 363 -3.32 18.41 17.40
CA SER A 363 -3.23 17.41 16.34
C SER A 363 -3.01 16.03 16.94
N VAL A 364 -3.58 15.01 16.31
CA VAL A 364 -3.55 13.63 16.77
C VAL A 364 -3.11 12.73 15.63
N ILE A 365 -2.26 11.76 15.92
CA ILE A 365 -1.98 10.64 15.02
C ILE A 365 -2.68 9.41 15.58
N LEU A 366 -3.57 8.82 14.80
CA LEU A 366 -4.33 7.64 15.17
C LEU A 366 -3.72 6.39 14.55
N THR A 367 -3.64 5.32 15.34
CA THR A 367 -3.13 4.01 14.94
C THR A 367 -3.91 2.91 15.65
N ASP A 368 -3.84 1.68 15.15
CA ASP A 368 -4.52 0.54 15.78
C ASP A 368 -3.86 0.07 17.09
N LYS A 369 -2.55 0.33 17.28
CA LYS A 369 -1.82 -0.03 18.50
C LYS A 369 -0.80 1.02 18.91
N VAL A 370 -0.78 1.33 20.21
CA VAL A 370 0.24 2.17 20.86
C VAL A 370 0.91 1.36 21.96
N PHE A 371 2.21 1.14 21.81
CA PHE A 371 2.99 0.38 22.81
C PHE A 371 3.66 1.28 23.88
N THR A 372 3.83 2.57 23.58
CA THR A 372 4.40 3.55 24.50
C THR A 372 3.66 4.87 24.35
N LYS A 373 3.14 5.39 25.47
CA LYS A 373 2.63 6.77 25.52
C LYS A 373 3.82 7.71 25.72
N GLU A 374 4.18 8.47 24.69
CA GLU A 374 5.11 9.59 24.87
C GLU A 374 4.32 10.85 25.16
N GLU A 375 4.44 11.32 26.40
CA GLU A 375 3.81 12.56 26.87
C GLU A 375 4.77 13.73 26.65
N SER A 376 4.70 14.50 25.57
CA SER A 376 5.34 15.83 25.66
C SER A 376 5.10 16.82 24.53
N ASP A 377 4.31 16.51 23.51
CA ASP A 377 4.15 17.46 22.40
C ASP A 377 2.67 17.76 22.07
N LYS A 378 2.44 18.89 21.36
CA LYS A 378 1.12 19.26 20.81
C LYS A 378 0.50 18.20 19.90
N ILE A 379 1.27 17.17 19.52
CA ILE A 379 0.82 16.04 18.72
C ILE A 379 0.70 14.83 19.63
N ILE A 380 -0.54 14.38 19.82
CA ILE A 380 -0.89 13.21 20.61
C ILE A 380 -0.90 11.99 19.69
N ILE A 381 -0.43 10.84 20.19
CA ILE A 381 -0.62 9.55 19.53
C ILE A 381 -1.65 8.78 20.34
N GLU A 382 -2.76 8.39 19.70
CA GLU A 382 -3.84 7.62 20.32
C GLU A 382 -4.21 6.40 19.47
N THR A 383 -4.83 5.41 20.10
CA THR A 383 -5.50 4.36 19.35
C THR A 383 -6.80 4.88 18.77
N TYR A 384 -7.27 4.27 17.69
CA TYR A 384 -8.58 4.56 17.13
C TYR A 384 -9.69 4.39 18.16
N GLU A 385 -9.62 3.32 18.97
CA GLU A 385 -10.60 3.00 19.99
C GLU A 385 -10.65 4.07 21.09
N ASP A 386 -9.51 4.49 21.63
CA ASP A 386 -9.42 5.54 22.65
C ASP A 386 -10.00 6.86 22.12
N PHE A 387 -9.64 7.25 20.91
CA PHE A 387 -10.12 8.46 20.27
C PHE A 387 -11.63 8.45 20.09
N MET A 388 -12.18 7.39 19.53
CA MET A 388 -13.62 7.24 19.32
C MET A 388 -14.39 7.23 20.64
N PHE A 389 -13.84 6.57 21.67
CA PHE A 389 -14.42 6.56 23.02
C PHE A 389 -14.44 7.95 23.65
N HIS A 390 -13.34 8.70 23.60
CA HIS A 390 -13.26 10.06 24.13
C HIS A 390 -14.26 10.99 23.44
N TRP A 391 -14.32 10.98 22.13
CA TRP A 391 -15.25 11.82 21.36
C TRP A 391 -16.70 11.39 21.52
N GLY A 392 -17.00 10.08 21.53
CA GLY A 392 -18.33 9.55 21.76
C GLY A 392 -18.91 10.02 23.11
N ASN A 393 -18.12 9.91 24.17
CA ASN A 393 -18.49 10.44 25.47
C ASN A 393 -18.66 11.96 25.47
N TYR A 394 -17.81 12.69 24.77
CA TYR A 394 -17.87 14.12 24.64
C TYR A 394 -19.13 14.60 23.91
N LEU A 395 -19.50 13.98 22.81
CA LEU A 395 -20.67 14.34 21.99
C LEU A 395 -21.98 13.98 22.69
N GLN A 396 -22.00 12.93 23.52
CA GLN A 396 -23.20 12.47 24.23
C GLN A 396 -23.46 13.21 25.53
N LYS A 397 -22.46 13.88 26.15
CA LYS A 397 -22.65 14.62 27.41
C LYS A 397 -23.56 15.84 27.22
N PRO A 398 -24.57 16.05 28.08
CA PRO A 398 -25.34 17.29 28.09
C PRO A 398 -24.42 18.49 28.27
N VAL A 399 -24.76 19.61 27.66
CA VAL A 399 -23.94 20.85 27.64
C VAL A 399 -23.54 21.34 29.02
N SER A 400 -24.33 21.09 30.08
CA SER A 400 -24.05 21.47 31.46
C SER A 400 -22.92 20.73 32.15
N ASN A 401 -22.62 19.50 31.72
CA ASN A 401 -21.59 18.63 32.34
C ASN A 401 -20.30 18.49 31.54
N ARG A 402 -20.21 19.13 30.35
CA ARG A 402 -19.07 18.96 29.45
C ARG A 402 -17.84 19.80 29.83
N ASN A 403 -18.00 20.76 30.76
CA ASN A 403 -16.95 21.72 31.12
C ASN A 403 -15.94 21.25 32.18
N SER A 404 -16.09 20.05 32.76
CA SER A 404 -15.28 19.63 33.90
C SER A 404 -14.23 18.55 33.60
N GLU A 405 -14.18 17.98 32.40
CA GLU A 405 -13.36 16.81 32.14
C GLU A 405 -12.48 16.84 30.89
N ILE A 406 -12.33 17.99 30.24
CA ILE A 406 -11.23 18.12 29.27
C ILE A 406 -10.00 18.61 30.05
N ILE A 407 -9.47 17.77 30.91
CA ILE A 407 -8.05 17.79 31.18
C ILE A 407 -7.44 16.97 30.06
N ILE A 408 -7.19 17.62 28.94
CA ILE A 408 -6.12 17.21 28.06
C ILE A 408 -4.89 17.41 28.95
N SER A 409 -4.40 16.31 29.53
CA SER A 409 -3.08 16.33 30.18
C SER A 409 -2.11 16.85 29.12
N GLY A 410 -1.71 18.10 29.30
CA GLY A 410 -0.73 18.79 28.50
C GLY A 410 0.63 18.15 28.62
#